data_20a259076a0b29ecf5af1c88552f1ec0
#
_entry.id   20a259076a0b29ecf5af1c88552f1ec0
#
_cell.length_a   1.000
_cell.length_b   1.000
_cell.length_c   1.000
_cell.angle_alpha   90.00
_cell.angle_beta   90.00
_cell.angle_gamma   90.00
#
_symmetry.space_group_name_H-M   'P 1'
#
loop_
_entity.id
_entity.type
_entity.pdbx_description
1 polymer ?
#
loop_
_entity_poly.entity_id
_entity_poly.type
_entity_poly.pdbx_seq_one_letter_code
_entity_poly.pdbx_strand_id
1 'polypeptide(L)'
;TLPPGVIGPFFNDEFGTTFGNIYALTGDGFDYAVLKDYADRLQLQLQRVKDVGKVELIGLQDEKIWIELSNVKAATLGLSMAQVQQALEEQNAVSSAGFFETRSDRVQLRVSGRFQSVEEIRNFPIRVGDRTFHIGDVATVRRGFNDPPAPRMRFMGKDGIGIAVSMKAGGDILVLGKALREESA
;
A
#
# COMPACT_ATOMS: atom_id res chain seq x y z
N THR A 1 -27.07 -11.35 8.25
CA THR A 1 -26.38 -10.81 7.04
C THR A 1 -26.62 -9.31 6.99
N LEU A 2 -25.55 -8.53 6.91
CA LEU A 2 -25.61 -7.08 6.77
C LEU A 2 -26.05 -6.72 5.33
N PRO A 3 -26.76 -5.61 5.12
CA PRO A 3 -27.14 -5.14 3.79
C PRO A 3 -25.91 -4.86 2.92
N PRO A 4 -26.02 -4.98 1.58
CA PRO A 4 -24.91 -4.63 0.69
C PRO A 4 -24.53 -3.15 0.85
N GLY A 5 -23.22 -2.88 0.95
CA GLY A 5 -22.68 -1.54 1.16
C GLY A 5 -22.37 -1.16 2.61
N VAL A 6 -22.73 -2.01 3.59
CA VAL A 6 -22.34 -1.79 4.99
C VAL A 6 -20.94 -2.34 5.22
N ILE A 7 -20.01 -1.46 5.62
CA ILE A 7 -18.65 -1.82 6.02
C ILE A 7 -18.62 -1.83 7.56
N GLY A 8 -18.43 -3.02 8.17
CA GLY A 8 -18.39 -3.19 9.62
C GLY A 8 -19.30 -4.34 10.09
N PRO A 9 -19.40 -4.62 11.39
CA PRO A 9 -18.84 -3.85 12.50
C PRO A 9 -17.31 -3.98 12.63
N PHE A 10 -16.67 -2.88 13.02
CA PHE A 10 -15.27 -2.90 13.42
C PHE A 10 -15.19 -3.09 14.92
N PHE A 11 -14.47 -4.11 15.34
CA PHE A 11 -14.19 -4.34 16.76
C PHE A 11 -12.80 -3.78 17.07
N ASN A 12 -12.72 -2.90 18.06
CA ASN A 12 -11.45 -2.43 18.60
C ASN A 12 -11.37 -2.96 20.04
N ASP A 13 -10.60 -4.01 20.24
CA ASP A 13 -10.29 -4.63 21.54
C ASP A 13 -8.98 -4.13 22.14
N GLU A 14 -8.29 -3.23 21.43
CA GLU A 14 -7.02 -2.63 21.85
C GLU A 14 -7.20 -1.31 22.60
N PHE A 15 -8.42 -1.05 23.09
CA PHE A 15 -8.71 0.13 23.89
C PHE A 15 -7.88 0.10 25.19
N GLY A 16 -6.93 1.04 25.30
CA GLY A 16 -5.99 1.11 26.43
C GLY A 16 -4.59 0.60 26.12
N THR A 17 -4.30 0.09 24.91
CA THR A 17 -2.94 -0.18 24.50
C THR A 17 -2.15 1.12 24.44
N THR A 18 -1.14 1.25 25.31
CA THR A 18 -0.26 2.42 25.38
C THR A 18 1.08 2.07 24.78
N PHE A 19 1.52 2.84 23.79
CA PHE A 19 2.85 2.72 23.21
C PHE A 19 3.84 3.54 24.05
N GLY A 20 4.59 2.87 24.92
CA GLY A 20 5.55 3.50 25.84
C GLY A 20 6.87 3.90 25.16
N ASN A 21 7.20 3.26 24.03
CA ASN A 21 8.39 3.54 23.25
C ASN A 21 8.02 3.79 21.79
N ILE A 22 8.47 4.91 21.24
CA ILE A 22 8.26 5.27 19.83
C ILE A 22 9.63 5.61 19.24
N TYR A 23 9.99 4.91 18.19
CA TYR A 23 11.19 5.15 17.38
C TYR A 23 10.81 5.76 16.05
N ALA A 24 11.70 6.56 15.47
CA ALA A 24 11.54 7.09 14.13
C ALA A 24 12.64 6.52 13.23
N LEU A 25 12.26 5.77 12.23
CA LEU A 25 13.15 5.30 11.18
C LEU A 25 13.15 6.34 10.06
N THR A 26 14.29 6.99 9.87
CA THR A 26 14.50 7.99 8.81
C THR A 26 15.74 7.59 8.01
N GLY A 27 15.75 7.90 6.72
CA GLY A 27 16.92 7.60 5.86
C GLY A 27 17.11 8.70 4.81
N ASP A 28 18.25 9.39 4.83
CA ASP A 28 18.58 10.33 3.78
C ASP A 28 19.06 9.58 2.54
N GLY A 29 18.41 9.85 1.39
CA GLY A 29 18.75 9.23 0.13
C GLY A 29 18.21 7.81 -0.09
N PHE A 30 17.48 7.27 0.87
CA PHE A 30 16.77 5.99 0.69
C PHE A 30 15.39 6.22 0.08
N ASP A 31 15.03 5.36 -0.88
CA ASP A 31 13.65 5.29 -1.35
C ASP A 31 12.73 4.83 -0.19
N TYR A 32 11.53 5.36 -0.17
CA TYR A 32 10.54 5.02 0.85
C TYR A 32 10.21 3.51 0.90
N ALA A 33 10.20 2.83 -0.25
CA ALA A 33 10.00 1.38 -0.32
C ALA A 33 11.09 0.62 0.44
N VAL A 34 12.36 1.04 0.29
CA VAL A 34 13.49 0.45 1.02
C VAL A 34 13.35 0.72 2.52
N LEU A 35 12.95 1.94 2.89
CA LEU A 35 12.74 2.30 4.29
C LEU A 35 11.62 1.45 4.92
N LYS A 36 10.56 1.17 4.16
CA LYS A 36 9.47 0.29 4.58
C LYS A 36 9.95 -1.14 4.81
N ASP A 37 10.77 -1.70 3.92
CA ASP A 37 11.33 -3.05 4.09
C ASP A 37 12.18 -3.16 5.36
N TYR A 38 12.95 -2.12 5.68
CA TYR A 38 13.68 -2.06 6.95
C TYR A 38 12.73 -1.98 8.16
N ALA A 39 11.68 -1.16 8.07
CA ALA A 39 10.69 -1.04 9.14
C ALA A 39 9.97 -2.37 9.41
N ASP A 40 9.56 -3.09 8.34
CA ASP A 40 8.91 -4.40 8.44
C ASP A 40 9.84 -5.44 9.11
N ARG A 41 11.12 -5.46 8.75
CA ARG A 41 12.12 -6.35 9.37
C ARG A 41 12.33 -6.00 10.84
N LEU A 42 12.48 -4.72 11.15
CA LEU A 42 12.67 -4.25 12.52
C LEU A 42 11.43 -4.53 13.37
N GLN A 43 10.23 -4.38 12.82
CA GLN A 43 9.00 -4.77 13.49
C GLN A 43 9.02 -6.26 13.91
N LEU A 44 9.42 -7.15 12.99
CA LEU A 44 9.52 -8.58 13.28
C LEU A 44 10.59 -8.92 14.33
N GLN A 45 11.71 -8.21 14.33
CA GLN A 45 12.77 -8.37 15.34
C GLN A 45 12.27 -7.90 16.71
N LEU A 46 11.72 -6.70 16.79
CA LEU A 46 11.24 -6.13 18.05
C LEU A 46 10.07 -6.93 18.65
N GLN A 47 9.23 -7.57 17.83
CA GLN A 47 8.15 -8.44 18.33
C GLN A 47 8.66 -9.66 19.09
N ARG A 48 9.92 -10.08 18.87
CA ARG A 48 10.56 -11.21 19.56
C ARG A 48 11.17 -10.83 20.90
N VAL A 49 11.34 -9.54 21.16
CA VAL A 49 11.91 -9.06 22.41
C VAL A 49 10.96 -9.39 23.56
N LYS A 50 11.54 -9.87 24.67
CA LYS A 50 10.77 -10.23 25.86
C LYS A 50 9.96 -9.02 26.35
N ASP A 51 8.75 -9.29 26.80
CA ASP A 51 7.80 -8.31 27.33
C ASP A 51 7.23 -7.29 26.32
N VAL A 52 7.57 -7.41 25.02
CA VAL A 52 6.88 -6.67 23.96
C VAL A 52 5.46 -7.20 23.78
N GLY A 53 4.48 -6.31 23.87
CA GLY A 53 3.08 -6.61 23.64
C GLY A 53 2.71 -6.53 22.16
N LYS A 54 2.84 -5.33 21.59
CA LYS A 54 2.54 -5.06 20.18
C LYS A 54 3.60 -4.12 19.60
N VAL A 55 3.92 -4.30 18.35
CA VAL A 55 4.73 -3.35 17.56
C VAL A 55 3.88 -2.88 16.39
N GLU A 56 3.70 -1.57 16.27
CA GLU A 56 2.91 -0.93 15.24
C GLU A 56 3.76 0.05 14.43
N LEU A 57 3.58 0.03 13.11
CA LEU A 57 4.22 0.98 12.20
C LEU A 57 3.30 2.16 11.95
N ILE A 58 3.80 3.37 12.18
CA ILE A 58 3.04 4.62 12.07
C ILE A 58 3.52 5.42 10.86
N GLY A 59 2.57 5.98 10.12
CA GLY A 59 2.87 6.83 8.96
C GLY A 59 3.19 6.05 7.70
N LEU A 60 2.91 4.74 7.67
CA LEU A 60 3.06 3.94 6.48
C LEU A 60 2.20 4.47 5.33
N GLN A 61 2.79 4.46 4.15
CA GLN A 61 2.07 4.72 2.91
C GLN A 61 1.85 3.40 2.18
N ASP A 62 0.60 3.12 1.84
CA ASP A 62 0.28 1.95 1.04
C ASP A 62 0.85 2.09 -0.37
N GLU A 63 1.59 1.08 -0.80
CA GLU A 63 2.04 0.98 -2.17
C GLU A 63 0.86 0.63 -3.08
N LYS A 64 0.76 1.33 -4.19
CA LYS A 64 -0.26 1.16 -5.22
C LYS A 64 0.39 0.96 -6.57
N ILE A 65 -0.29 0.22 -7.42
CA ILE A 65 0.05 0.18 -8.83
C ILE A 65 -0.92 1.11 -9.57
N TRP A 66 -0.36 2.13 -10.19
CA TRP A 66 -1.06 3.10 -10.99
C TRP A 66 -1.10 2.61 -12.43
N ILE A 67 -2.30 2.53 -12.99
CA ILE A 67 -2.53 2.22 -14.40
C ILE A 67 -3.18 3.45 -15.01
N GLU A 68 -2.40 4.27 -15.68
CA GLU A 68 -2.83 5.51 -16.31
C GLU A 68 -3.15 5.24 -17.78
N LEU A 69 -4.43 5.18 -18.13
CA LEU A 69 -4.87 5.02 -19.51
C LEU A 69 -4.47 6.23 -20.35
N SER A 70 -4.00 5.99 -21.56
CA SER A 70 -3.56 7.02 -22.48
C SER A 70 -4.46 7.08 -23.69
N ASN A 71 -5.21 8.19 -23.82
CA ASN A 71 -6.04 8.46 -25.00
C ASN A 71 -5.22 8.44 -26.30
N VAL A 72 -3.98 8.92 -26.25
CA VAL A 72 -3.09 8.96 -27.41
C VAL A 72 -2.71 7.54 -27.84
N LYS A 73 -2.30 6.69 -26.90
CA LYS A 73 -1.96 5.30 -27.18
C LYS A 73 -3.17 4.53 -27.70
N ALA A 74 -4.34 4.66 -27.06
CA ALA A 74 -5.57 4.02 -27.51
C ALA A 74 -5.96 4.46 -28.92
N ALA A 75 -5.94 5.76 -29.21
CA ALA A 75 -6.25 6.30 -30.53
C ALA A 75 -5.28 5.81 -31.62
N THR A 76 -3.99 5.69 -31.31
CA THR A 76 -2.97 5.14 -32.24
C THR A 76 -3.29 3.70 -32.64
N LEU A 77 -3.94 2.94 -31.76
CA LEU A 77 -4.37 1.57 -32.00
C LEU A 77 -5.80 1.49 -32.60
N GLY A 78 -6.44 2.63 -32.81
CA GLY A 78 -7.81 2.71 -33.31
C GLY A 78 -8.86 2.31 -32.26
N LEU A 79 -8.54 2.44 -30.98
CA LEU A 79 -9.42 2.10 -29.88
C LEU A 79 -10.02 3.37 -29.25
N SER A 80 -11.29 3.30 -28.89
CA SER A 80 -11.88 4.30 -28.00
C SER A 80 -11.62 3.92 -26.55
N MET A 81 -11.57 4.93 -25.68
CA MET A 81 -11.38 4.71 -24.26
C MET A 81 -12.51 3.86 -23.65
N ALA A 82 -13.75 4.05 -24.12
CA ALA A 82 -14.89 3.27 -23.67
C ALA A 82 -14.72 1.77 -23.99
N GLN A 83 -14.18 1.43 -25.17
CA GLN A 83 -13.89 0.04 -25.52
C GLN A 83 -12.82 -0.57 -24.64
N VAL A 84 -11.78 0.19 -24.28
CA VAL A 84 -10.73 -0.27 -23.38
C VAL A 84 -11.28 -0.50 -21.96
N GLN A 85 -12.08 0.43 -21.45
CA GLN A 85 -12.73 0.30 -20.15
C GLN A 85 -13.67 -0.91 -20.11
N GLN A 86 -14.53 -1.05 -21.09
CA GLN A 86 -15.45 -2.18 -21.18
C GLN A 86 -14.71 -3.52 -21.23
N ALA A 87 -13.64 -3.62 -22.01
CA ALA A 87 -12.84 -4.84 -22.09
C ALA A 87 -12.14 -5.17 -20.77
N LEU A 88 -11.68 -4.18 -20.02
CA LEU A 88 -11.10 -4.38 -18.68
C LEU A 88 -12.15 -4.88 -17.68
N GLU A 89 -13.36 -4.35 -17.74
CA GLU A 89 -14.48 -4.76 -16.88
C GLU A 89 -14.96 -6.18 -17.20
N GLU A 90 -15.15 -6.50 -18.47
CA GLU A 90 -15.64 -7.80 -18.94
C GLU A 90 -14.67 -8.95 -18.61
N GLN A 91 -13.38 -8.69 -18.65
CA GLN A 91 -12.37 -9.71 -18.37
C GLN A 91 -12.10 -9.92 -16.88
N ASN A 92 -12.82 -9.25 -15.97
CA ASN A 92 -12.57 -9.29 -14.52
C ASN A 92 -11.09 -9.06 -14.16
N ALA A 93 -10.32 -8.55 -15.11
CA ALA A 93 -8.93 -8.18 -14.87
C ALA A 93 -8.82 -7.13 -13.77
N VAL A 94 -9.97 -6.50 -13.51
CA VAL A 94 -10.03 -5.33 -12.66
C VAL A 94 -11.31 -5.39 -11.83
N SER A 95 -11.21 -5.90 -10.62
CA SER A 95 -12.23 -5.65 -9.60
C SER A 95 -11.69 -4.62 -8.60
N SER A 96 -12.48 -3.58 -8.31
CA SER A 96 -12.11 -2.30 -7.66
C SER A 96 -11.05 -2.40 -6.53
N ALA A 97 -9.79 -2.12 -6.80
CA ALA A 97 -8.73 -1.93 -5.80
C ALA A 97 -8.07 -0.55 -5.88
N GLY A 98 -8.64 0.39 -6.63
CA GLY A 98 -8.11 1.72 -6.76
C GLY A 98 -8.95 2.61 -7.66
N PHE A 99 -8.55 3.87 -7.79
CA PHE A 99 -9.19 4.84 -8.67
C PHE A 99 -8.30 5.10 -9.88
N PHE A 100 -8.91 5.16 -11.06
CA PHE A 100 -8.31 5.84 -12.21
C PHE A 100 -8.60 7.31 -12.14
N GLU A 101 -7.58 8.12 -12.28
CA GLU A 101 -7.76 9.52 -12.68
C GLU A 101 -7.35 9.67 -14.12
N THR A 102 -8.32 9.92 -15.00
CA THR A 102 -8.06 10.61 -16.25
C THR A 102 -8.26 12.11 -16.01
N ARG A 103 -7.83 12.98 -16.92
CA ARG A 103 -8.09 14.43 -16.78
C ARG A 103 -9.58 14.78 -16.68
N SER A 104 -10.49 13.86 -16.96
CA SER A 104 -11.94 14.05 -16.95
C SER A 104 -12.72 13.05 -16.12
N ASP A 105 -12.20 11.84 -15.88
CA ASP A 105 -12.95 10.77 -15.21
C ASP A 105 -12.09 9.98 -14.21
N ARG A 106 -12.72 9.61 -13.11
CA ARG A 106 -12.14 8.78 -12.07
C ARG A 106 -12.77 7.39 -12.13
N VAL A 107 -12.05 6.40 -12.63
CA VAL A 107 -12.51 5.00 -12.71
C VAL A 107 -11.85 4.18 -11.62
N GLN A 108 -12.66 3.43 -10.88
CA GLN A 108 -12.18 2.57 -9.80
C GLN A 108 -11.84 1.18 -10.37
N LEU A 109 -10.60 0.78 -10.23
CA LEU A 109 -10.14 -0.54 -10.66
C LEU A 109 -9.77 -1.41 -9.46
N ARG A 110 -10.22 -2.64 -9.49
CA ARG A 110 -9.79 -3.68 -8.55
C ARG A 110 -9.12 -4.79 -9.34
N VAL A 111 -7.87 -5.03 -9.11
CA VAL A 111 -7.15 -6.14 -9.70
C VAL A 111 -7.38 -7.35 -8.80
N SER A 112 -8.19 -8.32 -9.23
CA SER A 112 -8.35 -9.58 -8.54
C SER A 112 -7.25 -10.53 -8.97
N GLY A 113 -6.18 -10.58 -8.19
CA GLY A 113 -5.02 -11.43 -8.44
C GLY A 113 -3.78 -10.83 -7.78
N ARG A 114 -2.86 -11.66 -7.32
CA ARG A 114 -1.57 -11.18 -6.82
C ARG A 114 -0.65 -10.94 -8.00
N PHE A 115 -0.75 -9.78 -8.62
CA PHE A 115 0.31 -9.36 -9.54
C PHE A 115 1.56 -9.05 -8.71
N GLN A 116 2.63 -9.77 -8.99
CA GLN A 116 3.88 -9.63 -8.25
C GLN A 116 4.78 -8.53 -8.82
N SER A 117 4.51 -8.09 -10.06
CA SER A 117 5.32 -7.07 -10.71
C SER A 117 4.53 -6.13 -11.62
N VAL A 118 5.11 -4.96 -11.87
CA VAL A 118 4.59 -3.99 -12.85
C VAL A 118 4.60 -4.59 -14.25
N GLU A 119 5.60 -5.44 -14.55
CA GLU A 119 5.76 -6.11 -15.83
C GLU A 119 4.64 -7.11 -16.10
N GLU A 120 4.19 -7.85 -15.09
CA GLU A 120 3.04 -8.74 -15.25
C GLU A 120 1.79 -7.99 -15.63
N ILE A 121 1.52 -6.86 -14.97
CA ILE A 121 0.36 -6.03 -15.31
C ILE A 121 0.53 -5.40 -16.70
N ARG A 122 1.71 -4.90 -17.02
CA ARG A 122 1.97 -4.31 -18.34
C ARG A 122 1.74 -5.30 -19.46
N ASN A 123 2.12 -6.57 -19.25
CA ASN A 123 1.99 -7.64 -20.22
C ASN A 123 0.65 -8.38 -20.15
N PHE A 124 -0.25 -7.95 -19.25
CA PHE A 124 -1.56 -8.59 -19.13
C PHE A 124 -2.38 -8.36 -20.39
N PRO A 125 -2.86 -9.43 -21.05
CA PRO A 125 -3.60 -9.33 -22.30
C PRO A 125 -5.02 -8.84 -22.04
N ILE A 126 -5.46 -7.86 -22.82
CA ILE A 126 -6.84 -7.36 -22.88
C ILE A 126 -7.40 -7.60 -24.28
N ARG A 127 -8.63 -8.10 -24.35
CA ARG A 127 -9.31 -8.35 -25.62
C ARG A 127 -10.31 -7.24 -25.91
N VAL A 128 -10.15 -6.59 -27.04
CA VAL A 128 -11.07 -5.56 -27.52
C VAL A 128 -11.61 -5.97 -28.88
N GLY A 129 -12.85 -6.47 -28.92
CA GLY A 129 -13.41 -7.11 -30.11
C GLY A 129 -12.60 -8.37 -30.47
N ASP A 130 -12.16 -8.46 -31.72
CA ASP A 130 -11.36 -9.59 -32.23
C ASP A 130 -9.83 -9.41 -32.08
N ARG A 131 -9.39 -8.31 -31.47
CA ARG A 131 -7.97 -7.98 -31.31
C ARG A 131 -7.54 -8.11 -29.85
N THR A 132 -6.33 -8.60 -29.63
CA THR A 132 -5.71 -8.69 -28.32
C THR A 132 -4.59 -7.66 -28.22
N PHE A 133 -4.56 -6.91 -27.12
CA PHE A 133 -3.56 -5.92 -26.76
C PHE A 133 -3.03 -6.24 -25.37
N HIS A 134 -1.93 -5.60 -24.97
CA HIS A 134 -1.47 -5.62 -23.59
C HIS A 134 -1.86 -4.32 -22.90
N ILE A 135 -2.02 -4.33 -21.58
CA ILE A 135 -2.30 -3.12 -20.80
C ILE A 135 -1.25 -2.03 -21.12
N GLY A 136 0.03 -2.40 -21.26
CA GLY A 136 1.10 -1.46 -21.60
C GLY A 136 0.96 -0.75 -22.96
N ASP A 137 0.19 -1.33 -23.89
CA ASP A 137 -0.06 -0.75 -25.20
C ASP A 137 -1.03 0.44 -25.14
N VAL A 138 -1.91 0.47 -24.14
CA VAL A 138 -2.96 1.48 -23.96
C VAL A 138 -2.80 2.31 -22.69
N ALA A 139 -1.92 1.88 -21.78
CA ALA A 139 -1.70 2.51 -20.49
C ALA A 139 -0.22 2.69 -20.17
N THR A 140 0.05 3.51 -19.16
CA THR A 140 1.33 3.55 -18.45
C THR A 140 1.13 2.89 -17.08
N VAL A 141 1.94 1.90 -16.77
CA VAL A 141 1.88 1.18 -15.49
C VAL A 141 3.08 1.57 -14.65
N ARG A 142 2.84 2.06 -13.43
CA ARG A 142 3.90 2.45 -12.49
C ARG A 142 3.54 2.09 -11.06
N ARG A 143 4.55 1.82 -10.25
CA ARG A 143 4.39 1.77 -8.78
C ARG A 143 4.39 3.18 -8.22
N GLY A 144 3.69 3.35 -7.13
CA GLY A 144 3.63 4.60 -6.38
C GLY A 144 2.92 4.39 -5.06
N PHE A 145 2.67 5.46 -4.37
CA PHE A 145 1.96 5.45 -3.09
C PHE A 145 0.60 6.13 -3.25
N ASN A 146 -0.23 6.08 -2.21
CA ASN A 146 -1.50 6.76 -2.19
C ASN A 146 -1.37 8.24 -2.57
N ASP A 147 -2.27 8.72 -3.40
CA ASP A 147 -2.43 10.14 -3.71
C ASP A 147 -3.92 10.51 -3.59
N PRO A 148 -4.31 11.37 -2.66
CA PRO A 148 -3.47 12.04 -1.66
C PRO A 148 -2.83 11.06 -0.67
N PRO A 149 -1.63 11.37 -0.14
CA PRO A 149 -0.91 10.51 0.79
C PRO A 149 -1.70 10.33 2.10
N ALA A 150 -1.65 9.13 2.66
CA ALA A 150 -2.12 8.87 4.02
C ALA A 150 -1.32 9.73 5.03
N PRO A 151 -1.82 9.89 6.28
CA PRO A 151 -1.08 10.62 7.29
C PRO A 151 0.36 10.12 7.41
N ARG A 152 1.34 11.04 7.27
CA ARG A 152 2.77 10.73 7.32
C ARG A 152 3.33 11.03 8.69
N MET A 153 4.32 10.25 9.09
CA MET A 153 5.16 10.61 10.24
C MET A 153 6.37 11.42 9.77
N ARG A 154 6.70 12.46 10.52
CA ARG A 154 7.93 13.25 10.35
C ARG A 154 8.68 13.32 11.64
N PHE A 155 10.00 13.17 11.55
CA PHE A 155 10.91 13.36 12.65
C PHE A 155 11.98 14.38 12.25
N MET A 156 12.10 15.47 13.02
CA MET A 156 13.01 16.59 12.74
C MET A 156 12.91 17.15 11.31
N GLY A 157 11.66 17.23 10.78
CA GLY A 157 11.39 17.74 9.43
C GLY A 157 11.59 16.74 8.29
N LYS A 158 12.12 15.55 8.56
CA LYS A 158 12.30 14.47 7.58
C LYS A 158 11.14 13.50 7.60
N ASP A 159 10.74 13.02 6.43
CA ASP A 159 9.76 11.95 6.35
C ASP A 159 10.39 10.66 6.90
N GLY A 160 9.59 9.89 7.64
CA GLY A 160 10.03 8.65 8.28
C GLY A 160 8.88 7.72 8.59
N ILE A 161 9.22 6.55 9.09
CA ILE A 161 8.28 5.56 9.58
C ILE A 161 8.42 5.47 11.09
N GLY A 162 7.31 5.64 11.82
CA GLY A 162 7.26 5.45 13.25
C GLY A 162 7.17 3.97 13.59
N ILE A 163 7.89 3.54 14.61
CA ILE A 163 7.82 2.19 15.16
C ILE A 163 7.40 2.34 16.62
N ALA A 164 6.15 2.06 16.90
CA ALA A 164 5.58 2.17 18.23
C ALA A 164 5.53 0.78 18.90
N VAL A 165 6.06 0.70 20.11
CA VAL A 165 6.16 -0.54 20.87
C VAL A 165 5.35 -0.42 22.15
N SER A 166 4.39 -1.32 22.34
CA SER A 166 3.66 -1.49 23.59
C SER A 166 4.25 -2.62 24.42
N MET A 167 4.08 -2.54 25.71
CA MET A 167 4.52 -3.55 26.66
C MET A 167 3.38 -4.52 26.96
N LYS A 168 3.71 -5.78 27.23
CA LYS A 168 2.78 -6.76 27.78
C LYS A 168 2.34 -6.36 29.20
N ALA A 169 1.12 -6.73 29.55
CA ALA A 169 0.62 -6.54 30.92
C ALA A 169 1.57 -7.22 31.93
N GLY A 170 1.95 -6.49 32.97
CA GLY A 170 2.85 -6.96 34.01
C GLY A 170 4.35 -6.87 33.69
N GLY A 171 4.72 -6.35 32.53
CA GLY A 171 6.11 -6.08 32.19
C GLY A 171 6.70 -4.86 32.92
N ASP A 172 8.01 -4.68 32.80
CA ASP A 172 8.75 -3.49 33.30
C ASP A 172 9.23 -2.66 32.11
N ILE A 173 8.73 -1.42 32.01
CA ILE A 173 9.03 -0.53 30.90
C ILE A 173 10.51 -0.12 30.81
N LEU A 174 11.23 -0.07 31.96
CA LEU A 174 12.64 0.27 31.98
C LEU A 174 13.50 -0.89 31.47
N VAL A 175 13.13 -2.11 31.85
CA VAL A 175 13.79 -3.33 31.36
C VAL A 175 13.53 -3.49 29.87
N LEU A 176 12.28 -3.32 29.44
CA LEU A 176 11.90 -3.35 28.02
C LEU A 176 12.68 -2.29 27.22
N GLY A 177 12.77 -1.05 27.71
CA GLY A 177 13.49 0.01 27.02
C GLY A 177 14.98 -0.25 26.83
N LYS A 178 15.63 -0.99 27.76
CA LYS A 178 17.03 -1.43 27.61
C LYS A 178 17.15 -2.53 26.54
N ALA A 179 16.30 -3.55 26.62
CA ALA A 179 16.29 -4.64 25.65
C ALA A 179 16.02 -4.16 24.21
N LEU A 180 15.09 -3.20 24.04
CA LEU A 180 14.81 -2.63 22.73
C LEU A 180 15.99 -1.84 22.15
N ARG A 181 16.77 -1.12 23.00
CA ARG A 181 17.99 -0.41 22.55
C ARG A 181 19.08 -1.38 22.11
N GLU A 182 19.24 -2.49 22.82
CA GLU A 182 20.23 -3.51 22.48
C GLU A 182 19.87 -4.20 21.15
N GLU A 183 18.58 -4.44 20.89
CA GLU A 183 18.12 -5.08 19.65
C GLU A 183 18.12 -4.12 18.46
N SER A 184 18.00 -2.80 18.67
CA SER A 184 17.95 -1.79 17.61
C SER A 184 19.32 -1.18 17.27
N ALA A 185 20.38 -1.58 17.94
CA ALA A 185 21.74 -1.10 17.70
C ALA A 185 22.45 -1.91 16.62
#